data_dcd81e70c50d22422188dffa5b0031a8
#
_entry.id   dcd81e70c50d22422188dffa5b0031a8
#
_cell.length_a   1.000
_cell.length_b   1.000
_cell.length_c   1.000
_cell.angle_alpha   90.00
_cell.angle_beta   90.00
_cell.angle_gamma   90.00
#
_symmetry.space_group_name_H-M   'P 1'
#
loop_
_entity.id
_entity.type
_entity.pdbx_description
1 polymer ?
#
loop_
_entity_poly.entity_id
_entity_poly.type
_entity_poly.pdbx_seq_one_letter_code
_entity_poly.pdbx_strand_id
1 'polypeptide(L)'
;MAFSWLSGSDDVAELIAKRNYSRAAKVLRGQLAKDSANASLKQQLGDVLALDGKSYEAVELLWKLADDYATSGFVGKAIAVLKKVQRIDPTLTKVEEKLARLVRQKDDESTLALRVRAGAMRRRTELETTPTPMPERPGWPPTW
;
A
#
# COMPACT_ATOMS: atom_id res chain seq x y z
N MET A 1 12.63 11.92 39.94
CA MET A 1 13.92 11.46 39.40
C MET A 1 13.85 10.07 38.78
N ALA A 2 12.82 9.29 39.12
CA ALA A 2 12.65 7.92 38.63
C ALA A 2 12.26 7.81 37.15
N PHE A 3 12.07 8.92 36.45
CA PHE A 3 11.57 8.94 35.06
C PHE A 3 12.60 9.41 34.03
N SER A 4 13.86 9.59 34.43
CA SER A 4 14.91 9.96 33.49
C SER A 4 15.17 8.89 32.44
N TRP A 5 14.88 7.64 32.74
CA TRP A 5 14.93 6.54 31.80
C TRP A 5 13.73 6.52 30.80
N LEU A 6 12.60 7.14 31.21
CA LEU A 6 11.45 7.37 30.33
C LEU A 6 11.62 8.62 29.47
N SER A 7 12.29 9.63 29.97
CA SER A 7 12.60 10.83 29.19
C SER A 7 13.83 10.66 28.30
N GLY A 8 14.61 9.61 28.54
CA GLY A 8 15.55 9.08 27.58
C GLY A 8 14.89 8.21 26.55
N SER A 9 13.55 8.21 26.48
CA SER A 9 12.85 7.62 25.37
C SER A 9 13.36 8.32 24.13
N ASP A 10 14.17 7.61 23.41
CA ASP A 10 14.59 7.95 22.09
C ASP A 10 13.32 7.99 21.21
N ASP A 11 12.49 9.01 21.44
CA ASP A 11 11.35 9.29 20.60
C ASP A 11 11.87 9.69 19.24
N VAL A 12 11.66 8.84 18.27
CA VAL A 12 12.11 9.03 16.90
C VAL A 12 11.62 10.37 16.34
N ALA A 13 10.39 10.76 16.65
CA ALA A 13 9.83 12.03 16.23
C ALA A 13 10.61 13.23 16.78
N GLU A 14 10.97 13.18 18.07
CA GLU A 14 11.78 14.21 18.71
C GLU A 14 13.21 14.28 18.14
N LEU A 15 13.82 13.13 17.90
CA LEU A 15 15.15 13.05 17.29
C LEU A 15 15.15 13.61 15.87
N ILE A 16 14.12 13.34 15.08
CA ILE A 16 13.95 13.91 13.74
C ILE A 16 13.77 15.42 13.83
N ALA A 17 12.95 15.92 14.75
CA ALA A 17 12.73 17.34 14.95
C ALA A 17 14.04 18.08 15.33
N LYS A 18 14.89 17.45 16.12
CA LYS A 18 16.23 17.94 16.48
C LYS A 18 17.29 17.70 15.39
N ARG A 19 16.92 17.14 14.26
CA ARG A 19 17.82 16.76 13.15
C ARG A 19 18.92 15.76 13.54
N ASN A 20 18.69 14.99 14.59
CA ASN A 20 19.58 13.92 15.02
C ASN A 20 19.24 12.60 14.34
N TYR A 21 19.41 12.58 13.03
CA TYR A 21 19.01 11.46 12.17
C TYR A 21 19.79 10.17 12.43
N SER A 22 21.07 10.28 12.73
CA SER A 22 21.92 9.11 13.04
C SER A 22 21.39 8.35 14.26
N ARG A 23 21.00 9.08 15.31
CA ARG A 23 20.43 8.48 16.51
C ARG A 23 19.02 7.94 16.27
N ALA A 24 18.20 8.66 15.52
CA ALA A 24 16.88 8.19 15.11
C ALA A 24 16.97 6.89 14.32
N ALA A 25 17.91 6.78 13.37
CA ALA A 25 18.17 5.55 12.63
C ALA A 25 18.58 4.38 13.53
N LYS A 26 19.43 4.64 14.53
CA LYS A 26 19.83 3.65 15.53
C LYS A 26 18.63 3.11 16.31
N VAL A 27 17.78 3.99 16.79
CA VAL A 27 16.56 3.62 17.54
C VAL A 27 15.64 2.79 16.67
N LEU A 28 15.39 3.21 15.43
CA LEU A 28 14.56 2.48 14.48
C LEU A 28 15.13 1.09 14.14
N ARG A 29 16.44 0.97 13.97
CA ARG A 29 17.09 -0.33 13.78
C ARG A 29 16.91 -1.23 14.99
N GLY A 30 17.00 -0.71 16.20
CA GLY A 30 16.74 -1.45 17.42
C GLY A 30 15.29 -1.93 17.54
N GLN A 31 14.33 -1.09 17.19
CA GLN A 31 12.91 -1.45 17.13
C GLN A 31 12.64 -2.50 16.04
N LEU A 32 13.24 -2.33 14.88
CA LEU A 32 13.11 -3.27 13.76
C LEU A 32 13.73 -4.64 14.06
N ALA A 33 14.80 -4.69 14.87
CA ALA A 33 15.38 -5.95 15.33
C ALA A 33 14.40 -6.76 16.19
N LYS A 34 13.52 -6.09 16.93
CA LYS A 34 12.46 -6.72 17.72
C LYS A 34 11.26 -7.13 16.89
N ASP A 35 10.94 -6.38 15.84
CA ASP A 35 9.81 -6.59 14.94
C ASP A 35 10.25 -6.38 13.48
N SER A 36 10.96 -7.36 12.95
CA SER A 36 11.57 -7.30 11.61
C SER A 36 10.57 -7.26 10.47
N ALA A 37 9.34 -7.66 10.71
CA ALA A 37 8.28 -7.66 9.71
C ALA A 37 7.52 -6.32 9.62
N ASN A 38 7.79 -5.37 10.51
CA ASN A 38 7.07 -4.11 10.59
C ASN A 38 7.43 -3.19 9.42
N ALA A 39 6.54 -3.13 8.45
CA ALA A 39 6.70 -2.31 7.26
C ALA A 39 6.75 -0.80 7.56
N SER A 40 6.02 -0.34 8.57
CA SER A 40 6.03 1.05 9.01
C SER A 40 7.40 1.47 9.54
N LEU A 41 8.03 0.62 10.36
CA LEU A 41 9.38 0.86 10.87
C LEU A 41 10.42 0.89 9.74
N LYS A 42 10.31 -0.03 8.79
CA LYS A 42 11.18 -0.05 7.59
C LYS A 42 11.05 1.23 6.78
N GLN A 43 9.84 1.72 6.62
CA GLN A 43 9.57 2.95 5.88
C GLN A 43 10.14 4.18 6.61
N GLN A 44 9.91 4.28 7.91
CA GLN A 44 10.46 5.36 8.73
C GLN A 44 11.99 5.34 8.73
N LEU A 45 12.60 4.17 8.84
CA LEU A 45 14.05 4.02 8.77
C LEU A 45 14.60 4.46 7.42
N GLY A 46 13.95 4.08 6.33
CA GLY A 46 14.32 4.54 5.00
C GLY A 46 14.25 6.05 4.84
N ASP A 47 13.19 6.68 5.36
CA ASP A 47 13.02 8.13 5.33
C ASP A 47 14.13 8.84 6.15
N VAL A 48 14.44 8.33 7.33
CA VAL A 48 15.50 8.88 8.20
C VAL A 48 16.88 8.71 7.60
N LEU A 49 17.17 7.56 7.00
CA LEU A 49 18.44 7.32 6.30
C LEU A 49 18.64 8.27 5.13
N ALA A 50 17.58 8.56 4.39
CA ALA A 50 17.60 9.54 3.31
C ALA A 50 17.93 10.96 3.82
N LEU A 51 17.34 11.35 4.96
CA LEU A 51 17.61 12.64 5.60
C LEU A 51 19.03 12.71 6.18
N ASP A 52 19.57 11.59 6.62
CA ASP A 52 20.95 11.50 7.15
C ASP A 52 22.03 11.48 6.03
N GLY A 53 21.62 11.57 4.78
CA GLY A 53 22.51 11.53 3.64
C GLY A 53 22.96 10.12 3.23
N LYS A 54 22.44 9.09 3.83
CA LYS A 54 22.72 7.68 3.51
C LYS A 54 21.75 7.16 2.45
N SER A 55 21.77 7.80 1.29
CA SER A 55 20.83 7.52 0.20
C SER A 55 20.89 6.09 -0.29
N TYR A 56 22.07 5.50 -0.38
CA TYR A 56 22.23 4.13 -0.83
C TYR A 56 21.54 3.12 0.10
N GLU A 57 21.77 3.25 1.40
CA GLU A 57 21.11 2.38 2.39
C GLU A 57 19.57 2.57 2.41
N ALA A 58 19.13 3.82 2.28
CA ALA A 58 17.72 4.15 2.19
C ALA A 58 17.06 3.51 0.97
N VAL A 59 17.67 3.63 -0.18
CA VAL A 59 17.19 3.03 -1.44
C VAL A 59 17.12 1.51 -1.33
N GLU A 60 18.15 0.88 -0.82
CA GLU A 60 18.19 -0.58 -0.67
C GLU A 60 17.07 -1.09 0.25
N LEU A 61 16.88 -0.45 1.39
CA LEU A 61 15.83 -0.80 2.35
C LEU A 61 14.42 -0.61 1.76
N LEU A 62 14.18 0.54 1.15
CA LEU A 62 12.88 0.85 0.55
C LEU A 62 12.60 -0.01 -0.69
N TRP A 63 13.61 -0.37 -1.45
CA TRP A 63 13.47 -1.30 -2.57
C TRP A 63 12.96 -2.67 -2.10
N LYS A 64 13.60 -3.22 -1.07
CA LYS A 64 13.17 -4.49 -0.46
C LYS A 64 11.73 -4.40 0.08
N LEU A 65 11.39 -3.29 0.73
CA LEU A 65 10.03 -3.06 1.22
C LEU A 65 9.01 -3.01 0.08
N ALA A 66 9.35 -2.38 -1.03
CA ALA A 66 8.49 -2.34 -2.21
C ALA A 66 8.28 -3.73 -2.81
N ASP A 67 9.32 -4.58 -2.84
CA ASP A 67 9.22 -5.96 -3.27
C ASP A 67 8.29 -6.78 -2.35
N ASP A 68 8.44 -6.62 -1.05
CA ASP A 68 7.58 -7.29 -0.06
C ASP A 68 6.11 -6.89 -0.25
N TYR A 69 5.84 -5.61 -0.48
CA TYR A 69 4.47 -5.15 -0.76
C TYR A 69 3.93 -5.70 -2.09
N ALA A 70 4.75 -5.71 -3.13
CA ALA A 70 4.34 -6.22 -4.45
C ALA A 70 4.02 -7.72 -4.40
N THR A 71 4.86 -8.51 -3.74
CA THR A 71 4.64 -9.95 -3.58
C THR A 71 3.44 -10.28 -2.69
N SER A 72 3.14 -9.41 -1.73
CA SER A 72 1.97 -9.55 -0.85
C SER A 72 0.66 -9.05 -1.48
N GLY A 73 0.69 -8.55 -2.70
CA GLY A 73 -0.47 -8.02 -3.40
C GLY A 73 -0.82 -6.56 -3.09
N PHE A 74 -0.02 -5.87 -2.27
CA PHE A 74 -0.21 -4.44 -1.95
C PHE A 74 0.46 -3.54 -2.99
N VAL A 75 0.01 -3.63 -4.24
CA VAL A 75 0.59 -2.93 -5.39
C VAL A 75 0.62 -1.41 -5.20
N GLY A 76 -0.46 -0.83 -4.67
CA GLY A 76 -0.53 0.61 -4.39
C GLY A 76 0.52 1.09 -3.38
N LYS A 77 0.77 0.31 -2.33
CA LYS A 77 1.82 0.59 -1.35
C LYS A 77 3.21 0.45 -1.94
N ALA A 78 3.43 -0.58 -2.76
CA ALA A 78 4.69 -0.77 -3.48
C ALA A 78 5.00 0.42 -4.40
N ILE A 79 4.02 0.91 -5.14
CA ILE A 79 4.15 2.12 -5.99
C ILE A 79 4.53 3.34 -5.15
N ALA A 80 3.87 3.56 -4.02
CA ALA A 80 4.16 4.69 -3.13
C ALA A 80 5.60 4.65 -2.61
N VAL A 81 6.08 3.48 -2.19
CA VAL A 81 7.46 3.30 -1.72
C VAL A 81 8.47 3.53 -2.85
N LEU A 82 8.22 3.00 -4.05
CA LEU A 82 9.11 3.21 -5.21
C LEU A 82 9.17 4.68 -5.63
N LYS A 83 8.09 5.44 -5.52
CA LYS A 83 8.12 6.89 -5.74
C LYS A 83 9.02 7.60 -4.74
N LYS A 84 9.06 7.15 -3.50
CA LYS A 84 10.05 7.65 -2.51
C LYS A 84 11.47 7.34 -2.94
N VAL A 85 11.73 6.12 -3.40
CA VAL A 85 13.06 5.74 -3.94
C VAL A 85 13.45 6.63 -5.11
N GLN A 86 12.54 6.90 -6.03
CA GLN A 86 12.80 7.79 -7.17
C GLN A 86 13.14 9.23 -6.73
N ARG A 87 12.54 9.72 -5.66
CA ARG A 87 12.87 11.04 -5.11
C ARG A 87 14.26 11.08 -4.46
N ILE A 88 14.66 9.98 -3.84
CA ILE A 88 15.97 9.85 -3.18
C ILE A 88 17.06 9.72 -4.22
N ASP A 89 16.85 8.91 -5.24
CA ASP A 89 17.79 8.69 -6.32
C ASP A 89 17.06 8.67 -7.68
N PRO A 90 16.97 9.83 -8.35
CA PRO A 90 16.31 9.92 -9.65
C PRO A 90 17.08 9.22 -10.79
N THR A 91 18.34 8.83 -10.56
CA THR A 91 19.18 8.21 -11.59
C THR A 91 18.95 6.72 -11.78
N LEU A 92 18.20 6.10 -10.88
CA LEU A 92 17.89 4.68 -10.92
C LEU A 92 16.80 4.36 -11.95
N THR A 93 17.18 4.05 -13.17
CA THR A 93 16.27 3.67 -14.26
C THR A 93 15.43 2.42 -13.93
N LYS A 94 15.99 1.50 -13.15
CA LYS A 94 15.28 0.29 -12.69
C LYS A 94 14.02 0.61 -11.89
N VAL A 95 13.98 1.74 -11.19
CA VAL A 95 12.80 2.20 -10.45
C VAL A 95 11.68 2.54 -11.41
N GLU A 96 11.97 3.23 -12.50
CA GLU A 96 11.00 3.62 -13.51
C GLU A 96 10.37 2.41 -14.19
N GLU A 97 11.19 1.44 -14.57
CA GLU A 97 10.72 0.18 -15.17
C GLU A 97 9.79 -0.58 -14.22
N LYS A 98 10.18 -0.67 -12.95
CA LYS A 98 9.40 -1.36 -11.93
C LYS A 98 8.09 -0.62 -11.63
N LEU A 99 8.14 0.71 -11.55
CA LEU A 99 6.95 1.55 -11.39
C LEU A 99 5.97 1.36 -12.56
N ALA A 100 6.46 1.41 -13.78
CA ALA A 100 5.63 1.20 -14.97
C ALA A 100 4.93 -0.16 -14.96
N ARG A 101 5.65 -1.20 -14.56
CA ARG A 101 5.10 -2.56 -14.43
C ARG A 101 4.01 -2.65 -13.38
N LEU A 102 4.23 -2.08 -12.18
CA LEU A 102 3.27 -2.08 -11.09
C LEU A 102 2.04 -1.22 -11.38
N VAL A 103 2.22 -0.10 -12.04
CA VAL A 103 1.10 0.76 -12.46
C VAL A 103 0.20 0.01 -13.44
N ARG A 104 0.75 -0.67 -14.43
CA ARG A 104 -0.02 -1.51 -15.36
C ARG A 104 -0.78 -2.61 -14.62
N GLN A 105 -0.11 -3.31 -13.70
CA GLN A 105 -0.75 -4.35 -12.90
C GLN A 105 -1.93 -3.79 -12.11
N LYS A 106 -1.77 -2.63 -11.49
CA LYS A 106 -2.86 -1.98 -10.74
C LYS A 106 -4.03 -1.56 -11.63
N ASP A 107 -3.74 -1.05 -12.82
CA ASP A 107 -4.77 -0.66 -13.79
C ASP A 107 -5.53 -1.89 -14.29
N ASP A 108 -4.84 -2.99 -14.58
CA ASP A 108 -5.45 -4.25 -14.98
C ASP A 108 -6.34 -4.82 -13.87
N GLU A 109 -5.88 -4.83 -12.63
CA GLU A 109 -6.66 -5.25 -11.47
C GLU A 109 -7.91 -4.39 -11.27
N SER A 110 -7.78 -3.07 -11.40
CA SER A 110 -8.88 -2.12 -11.29
C SER A 110 -9.91 -2.31 -12.39
N THR A 111 -9.46 -2.52 -13.63
CA THR A 111 -10.31 -2.78 -14.78
C THR A 111 -11.06 -4.09 -14.63
N LEU A 112 -10.39 -5.14 -14.17
CA LEU A 112 -11.01 -6.44 -13.91
C LEU A 112 -12.07 -6.33 -12.81
N ALA A 113 -11.78 -5.64 -11.72
CA ALA A 113 -12.73 -5.40 -10.62
C ALA A 113 -13.97 -4.66 -11.12
N LEU A 114 -13.80 -3.64 -11.96
CA LEU A 114 -14.91 -2.90 -12.57
C LEU A 114 -15.76 -3.78 -13.51
N ARG A 115 -15.13 -4.64 -14.30
CA ARG A 115 -15.82 -5.60 -15.18
C ARG A 115 -16.65 -6.61 -14.39
N VAL A 116 -16.07 -7.16 -13.33
CA VAL A 116 -16.76 -8.10 -12.43
C VAL A 116 -17.96 -7.43 -11.76
N ARG A 117 -17.78 -6.20 -11.27
CA ARG A 117 -18.84 -5.42 -10.63
C ARG A 117 -19.97 -5.07 -11.61
N ALA A 118 -19.64 -4.66 -12.83
CA ALA A 118 -20.61 -4.38 -13.88
C ALA A 118 -21.38 -5.64 -14.29
N GLY A 119 -20.71 -6.80 -14.39
CA GLY A 119 -21.33 -8.08 -14.66
C GLY A 119 -22.29 -8.53 -13.56
N ALA A 120 -21.94 -8.34 -12.30
CA ALA A 120 -22.82 -8.61 -11.16
C ALA A 120 -24.03 -7.69 -11.13
N MET A 121 -23.87 -6.41 -11.45
CA MET A 121 -24.94 -5.44 -11.55
C MET A 121 -25.91 -5.75 -12.69
N ARG A 122 -25.41 -6.16 -13.85
CA ARG A 122 -26.22 -6.59 -14.98
C ARG A 122 -27.10 -7.79 -14.64
N ARG A 123 -26.53 -8.81 -14.02
CA ARG A 123 -27.26 -10.01 -13.57
C ARG A 123 -28.35 -9.66 -12.57
N ARG A 124 -28.11 -8.73 -11.68
CA ARG A 124 -29.10 -8.27 -10.69
C ARG A 124 -30.27 -7.56 -11.36
N THR A 125 -30.04 -6.66 -12.28
CA THR A 125 -31.07 -5.96 -13.05
C THR A 125 -31.89 -6.90 -13.92
N GLU A 126 -31.28 -7.91 -14.53
CA GLU A 126 -31.97 -8.93 -15.31
C GLU A 126 -32.92 -9.77 -14.45
N LEU A 127 -32.51 -10.13 -13.23
CA LEU A 127 -33.35 -10.85 -12.27
C LEU A 127 -34.51 -10.00 -11.73
N GLU A 128 -34.32 -8.69 -11.56
CA GLU A 128 -35.34 -7.75 -11.09
C GLU A 128 -36.35 -7.38 -12.19
N THR A 129 -35.96 -7.45 -13.46
CA THR A 129 -36.80 -7.07 -14.62
C THR A 129 -37.49 -8.24 -15.30
N THR A 130 -37.21 -9.51 -14.93
CA THR A 130 -38.00 -10.63 -15.41
C THR A 130 -39.40 -10.52 -14.87
N PRO A 131 -40.42 -10.29 -15.71
CA PRO A 131 -41.79 -10.26 -15.23
C PRO A 131 -42.13 -11.64 -14.67
N THR A 132 -42.56 -11.69 -13.42
CA THR A 132 -43.18 -12.90 -12.86
C THR A 132 -44.38 -13.22 -13.71
N PRO A 133 -44.46 -14.44 -14.30
CA PRO A 133 -45.67 -14.80 -15.03
C PRO A 133 -46.84 -14.69 -14.08
N MET A 134 -47.85 -13.92 -14.47
CA MET A 134 -49.08 -13.83 -13.70
C MET A 134 -49.66 -15.24 -13.56
N PRO A 135 -50.03 -15.66 -12.34
CA PRO A 135 -50.70 -16.93 -12.19
C PRO A 135 -52.05 -16.89 -12.96
N GLU A 136 -52.25 -17.89 -13.80
CA GLU A 136 -53.53 -18.07 -14.49
C GLU A 136 -54.63 -18.11 -13.43
N ARG A 137 -55.59 -17.19 -13.55
CA ARG A 137 -56.73 -17.18 -12.64
C ARG A 137 -57.71 -18.28 -13.10
N PRO A 138 -57.91 -19.35 -12.33
CA PRO A 138 -58.87 -20.41 -12.71
C PRO A 138 -60.28 -19.82 -12.78
N GLY A 139 -60.98 -20.05 -13.91
CA GLY A 139 -62.35 -19.59 -14.10
C GLY A 139 -62.51 -18.25 -14.83
N TRP A 140 -61.41 -17.64 -15.29
CA TRP A 140 -61.53 -16.47 -16.15
C TRP A 140 -61.64 -16.88 -17.64
N PRO A 141 -62.57 -16.24 -18.40
CA PRO A 141 -62.65 -16.51 -19.84
C PRO A 141 -61.34 -16.14 -20.54
N PRO A 142 -60.96 -16.87 -21.61
CA PRO A 142 -59.78 -16.54 -22.40
C PRO A 142 -59.94 -15.10 -22.88
N THR A 143 -58.89 -14.31 -22.73
CA THR A 143 -58.82 -12.97 -23.31
C THR A 143 -58.75 -13.08 -24.82
N TRP A 144 -59.76 -12.56 -25.49
CA TRP A 144 -59.82 -12.36 -26.92
C TRP A 144 -59.05 -11.15 -27.38
#